data_b8e4a79d5f27f1c48f0a5714ab94f59b
#
_entry.id   b8e4a79d5f27f1c48f0a5714ab94f59b
#
_cell.length_a   1.000
_cell.length_b   1.000
_cell.length_c   1.000
_cell.angle_alpha   90.00
_cell.angle_beta   90.00
_cell.angle_gamma   90.00
#
_symmetry.space_group_name_H-M   'P 1'
#
loop_
_entity.id
_entity.type
_entity.pdbx_description
1 polymer ?
#
loop_
_entity_poly.entity_id
_entity_poly.type
_entity_poly.pdbx_seq_one_letter_code
_entity_poly.pdbx_strand_id
1 'polypeptide(L)'
;MNRLALTLGPLFFHWPAEKLRDFYFRIADEAPFERVHIGEVVCGKRMPFSDPAWPEIIERLEQCGKEVVLSTLAAPATVRERKSIAELCADGRVVEINDITALPARSGRPFVTGPFLNVYNEATARFLQRHGATGICPPVELSLETVGTIAAACPEIEFELFAFGRLPLALSGRCYHARLHGLHKDSCQFTCEQDPDGLSVDTLDDQSFLAINGVQTLSDGVHAALFEPADLAARNIRRLRLSPHGCDMVEVTRIYRDLIEERQDPEGARFMLSCLKLPGHLVDGYTRGKAGALPAQLT
;
A
#
# COMPACT_ATOMS: atom_id res chain seq x y z
N MET A 1 -20.77 -15.29 -7.68
CA MET A 1 -20.33 -13.96 -7.19
C MET A 1 -18.83 -14.01 -6.99
N ASN A 2 -18.06 -13.08 -7.55
CA ASN A 2 -16.62 -13.03 -7.28
C ASN A 2 -16.43 -12.59 -5.82
N ARG A 3 -15.80 -13.43 -5.02
CA ARG A 3 -15.51 -13.16 -3.61
C ARG A 3 -14.48 -12.03 -3.52
N LEU A 4 -14.72 -11.04 -2.64
CA LEU A 4 -13.72 -10.03 -2.29
C LEU A 4 -12.47 -10.70 -1.70
N ALA A 5 -11.30 -10.20 -2.06
CA ALA A 5 -10.02 -10.73 -1.60
C ALA A 5 -9.24 -9.67 -0.82
N LEU A 6 -8.32 -10.11 0.04
CA LEU A 6 -7.42 -9.24 0.80
C LEU A 6 -6.01 -9.30 0.23
N THR A 7 -5.41 -8.12 0.14
CA THR A 7 -4.01 -7.95 -0.27
C THR A 7 -3.24 -7.25 0.83
N LEU A 8 -2.08 -7.78 1.19
CA LEU A 8 -1.09 -7.01 1.94
C LEU A 8 -0.28 -6.17 0.93
N GLY A 9 -0.34 -4.85 1.05
CA GLY A 9 0.49 -3.93 0.28
C GLY A 9 1.97 -4.03 0.64
N PRO A 10 2.88 -3.42 -0.15
CA PRO A 10 4.29 -3.38 0.21
C PRO A 10 4.52 -2.53 1.47
N LEU A 11 5.57 -2.85 2.21
CA LEU A 11 5.95 -2.08 3.40
C LEU A 11 6.51 -0.72 2.98
N PHE A 12 5.93 0.36 3.50
CA PHE A 12 6.38 1.73 3.21
C PHE A 12 7.44 2.26 4.18
N PHE A 13 7.69 1.54 5.27
CA PHE A 13 8.59 1.95 6.33
C PHE A 13 9.92 1.22 6.25
N HIS A 14 10.96 1.84 6.83
CA HIS A 14 12.26 1.17 6.96
C HIS A 14 12.29 0.43 8.29
N TRP A 15 12.29 -0.90 8.22
CA TRP A 15 12.41 -1.77 9.37
C TRP A 15 13.73 -2.55 9.34
N PRO A 16 14.30 -2.89 10.50
CA PRO A 16 15.42 -3.84 10.59
C PRO A 16 15.08 -5.17 9.89
N ALA A 17 16.08 -5.79 9.27
CA ALA A 17 15.89 -7.01 8.49
C ALA A 17 15.24 -8.16 9.28
N GLU A 18 15.60 -8.33 10.56
CA GLU A 18 14.97 -9.32 11.43
C GLU A 18 13.48 -9.03 11.65
N LYS A 19 13.13 -7.78 11.99
CA LYS A 19 11.73 -7.38 12.15
C LYS A 19 10.93 -7.59 10.86
N LEU A 20 11.55 -7.26 9.71
CA LEU A 20 10.95 -7.46 8.39
C LEU A 20 10.63 -8.94 8.14
N ARG A 21 11.63 -9.82 8.34
CA ARG A 21 11.48 -11.26 8.16
C ARG A 21 10.41 -11.84 9.09
N ASP A 22 10.49 -11.56 10.38
CA ASP A 22 9.57 -12.11 11.38
C ASP A 22 8.14 -11.65 11.13
N PHE A 23 7.96 -10.38 10.68
CA PHE A 23 6.66 -9.86 10.26
C PHE A 23 6.08 -10.67 9.09
N TYR A 24 6.82 -10.85 8.00
CA TYR A 24 6.32 -11.58 6.84
C TYR A 24 6.14 -13.08 7.09
N PHE A 25 6.92 -13.68 7.95
CA PHE A 25 6.72 -15.08 8.40
C PHE A 25 5.40 -15.20 9.16
N ARG A 26 5.14 -14.28 10.11
CA ARG A 26 3.87 -14.26 10.82
C ARG A 26 2.68 -14.01 9.86
N ILE A 27 2.83 -13.12 8.88
CA ILE A 27 1.82 -12.91 7.83
C ILE A 27 1.60 -14.19 7.00
N ALA A 28 2.64 -14.90 6.64
CA ALA A 28 2.53 -16.15 5.89
C ALA A 28 1.70 -17.19 6.66
N ASP A 29 2.00 -17.35 7.94
CA ASP A 29 1.48 -18.43 8.76
C ASP A 29 0.07 -18.15 9.33
N GLU A 30 -0.23 -16.89 9.70
CA GLU A 30 -1.39 -16.57 10.53
C GLU A 30 -2.43 -15.67 9.81
N ALA A 31 -2.02 -14.87 8.81
CA ALA A 31 -2.91 -13.88 8.22
C ALA A 31 -3.63 -14.40 6.97
N PRO A 32 -4.95 -14.22 6.84
CA PRO A 32 -5.74 -14.72 5.70
C PRO A 32 -5.67 -13.82 4.46
N PHE A 33 -4.47 -13.46 4.00
CA PHE A 33 -4.27 -12.77 2.71
C PHE A 33 -4.22 -13.76 1.55
N GLU A 34 -4.81 -13.40 0.42
CA GLU A 34 -4.62 -14.11 -0.85
C GLU A 34 -3.36 -13.65 -1.59
N ARG A 35 -3.02 -12.33 -1.50
CA ARG A 35 -1.89 -11.72 -2.20
C ARG A 35 -1.04 -10.93 -1.21
N VAL A 36 0.29 -10.99 -1.38
CA VAL A 36 1.25 -10.22 -0.60
C VAL A 36 2.22 -9.52 -1.53
N HIS A 37 2.30 -8.20 -1.42
CA HIS A 37 3.26 -7.38 -2.13
C HIS A 37 4.54 -7.23 -1.31
N ILE A 38 5.68 -7.40 -1.95
CA ILE A 38 7.00 -7.26 -1.33
C ILE A 38 7.93 -6.42 -2.19
N GLY A 39 8.97 -5.88 -1.59
CA GLY A 39 9.96 -5.04 -2.27
C GLY A 39 9.97 -3.62 -1.72
N GLU A 40 11.00 -2.86 -2.10
CA GLU A 40 11.18 -1.48 -1.67
C GLU A 40 10.48 -0.52 -2.65
N VAL A 41 9.55 0.27 -2.15
CA VAL A 41 8.74 1.21 -2.95
C VAL A 41 9.18 2.66 -2.74
N VAL A 42 9.72 2.99 -1.58
CA VAL A 42 9.92 4.38 -1.13
C VAL A 42 11.31 4.92 -1.46
N CYS A 43 12.36 4.16 -1.12
CA CYS A 43 13.73 4.67 -1.23
C CYS A 43 14.72 3.57 -1.58
N GLY A 44 15.29 3.60 -2.80
CA GLY A 44 16.25 2.60 -3.27
C GLY A 44 17.51 2.41 -2.40
N LYS A 45 17.80 3.37 -1.51
CA LYS A 45 18.90 3.23 -0.54
C LYS A 45 18.62 2.17 0.54
N ARG A 46 17.35 1.80 0.77
CA ARG A 46 16.95 0.78 1.76
C ARG A 46 17.12 -0.64 1.22
N MET A 47 17.14 -0.82 -0.10
CA MET A 47 17.22 -2.14 -0.76
C MET A 47 18.34 -3.04 -0.21
N PRO A 48 19.59 -2.56 0.01
CA PRO A 48 20.63 -3.41 0.55
C PRO A 48 20.35 -4.03 1.91
N PHE A 49 19.40 -3.48 2.68
CA PHE A 49 19.02 -3.99 4.00
C PHE A 49 17.86 -4.99 3.92
N SER A 50 16.96 -4.82 2.96
CA SER A 50 15.79 -5.70 2.79
C SER A 50 16.05 -6.84 1.78
N ASP A 51 16.81 -6.59 0.72
CA ASP A 51 16.99 -7.55 -0.38
C ASP A 51 17.50 -8.93 0.06
N PRO A 52 18.42 -9.04 1.04
CA PRO A 52 18.88 -10.35 1.50
C PRO A 52 17.80 -11.23 2.16
N ALA A 53 16.73 -10.60 2.70
CA ALA A 53 15.65 -11.32 3.38
C ALA A 53 14.55 -11.80 2.40
N TRP A 54 14.43 -11.20 1.21
CA TRP A 54 13.34 -11.53 0.30
C TRP A 54 13.29 -12.99 -0.15
N PRO A 55 14.39 -13.69 -0.47
CA PRO A 55 14.30 -15.08 -0.93
C PRO A 55 13.60 -16.00 0.06
N GLU A 56 13.94 -15.94 1.34
CA GLU A 56 13.32 -16.79 2.38
C GLU A 56 11.87 -16.37 2.67
N ILE A 57 11.57 -15.07 2.61
CA ILE A 57 10.21 -14.53 2.78
C ILE A 57 9.32 -15.00 1.62
N ILE A 58 9.79 -14.91 0.38
CA ILE A 58 9.06 -15.37 -0.81
C ILE A 58 8.73 -16.86 -0.68
N GLU A 59 9.75 -17.67 -0.39
CA GLU A 59 9.58 -19.12 -0.23
C GLU A 59 8.52 -19.44 0.81
N ARG A 60 8.57 -18.78 1.98
CA ARG A 60 7.59 -19.02 3.05
C ARG A 60 6.18 -18.62 2.66
N LEU A 61 6.00 -17.46 2.01
CA LEU A 61 4.70 -16.99 1.54
C LEU A 61 4.11 -17.95 0.49
N GLU A 62 4.91 -18.38 -0.48
CA GLU A 62 4.48 -19.31 -1.54
C GLU A 62 4.14 -20.70 -0.97
N GLN A 63 4.92 -21.21 -0.01
CA GLN A 63 4.61 -22.47 0.70
C GLN A 63 3.27 -22.41 1.45
N CYS A 64 2.91 -21.22 1.97
CA CYS A 64 1.61 -20.98 2.60
C CYS A 64 0.49 -20.65 1.59
N GLY A 65 0.72 -20.82 0.29
CA GLY A 65 -0.28 -20.65 -0.77
C GLY A 65 -0.64 -19.20 -1.09
N LYS A 66 0.20 -18.23 -0.73
CA LYS A 66 -0.05 -16.81 -1.02
C LYS A 66 0.54 -16.43 -2.39
N GLU A 67 -0.19 -15.63 -3.17
CA GLU A 67 0.35 -15.00 -4.37
C GLU A 67 1.34 -13.91 -3.98
N VAL A 68 2.59 -14.02 -4.43
CA VAL A 68 3.63 -13.02 -4.20
C VAL A 68 3.74 -12.08 -5.39
N VAL A 69 3.67 -10.77 -5.14
CA VAL A 69 3.82 -9.71 -6.14
C VAL A 69 5.03 -8.85 -5.79
N LEU A 70 5.91 -8.63 -6.76
CA LEU A 70 7.13 -7.84 -6.58
C LEU A 70 6.84 -6.38 -6.89
N SER A 71 7.06 -5.47 -5.93
CA SER A 71 6.76 -4.03 -6.07
C SER A 71 7.97 -3.22 -6.49
N THR A 72 7.80 -2.33 -7.48
CA THR A 72 8.86 -1.43 -7.95
C THR A 72 8.91 -0.14 -7.13
N LEU A 73 10.06 0.55 -7.17
CA LEU A 73 10.17 1.91 -6.63
C LEU A 73 9.16 2.86 -7.28
N ALA A 74 8.57 3.74 -6.47
CA ALA A 74 7.60 4.74 -6.92
C ALA A 74 8.24 6.03 -7.47
N ALA A 75 9.52 6.30 -7.13
CA ALA A 75 10.23 7.48 -7.63
C ALA A 75 11.72 7.15 -7.87
N PRO A 76 12.05 6.39 -8.94
CA PRO A 76 13.44 6.03 -9.25
C PRO A 76 14.23 7.24 -9.76
N ALA A 77 15.14 7.77 -8.94
CA ALA A 77 15.90 8.97 -9.25
C ALA A 77 17.21 8.70 -10.01
N THR A 78 17.79 7.50 -9.84
CA THR A 78 19.12 7.16 -10.36
C THR A 78 19.07 6.13 -11.48
N VAL A 79 20.15 6.08 -12.29
CA VAL A 79 20.32 5.04 -13.32
C VAL A 79 20.32 3.64 -12.68
N ARG A 80 20.96 3.49 -11.52
CA ARG A 80 21.00 2.21 -10.78
C ARG A 80 19.60 1.74 -10.39
N GLU A 81 18.77 2.63 -9.84
CA GLU A 81 17.39 2.31 -9.45
C GLU A 81 16.53 1.90 -10.66
N ARG A 82 16.65 2.61 -11.79
CA ARG A 82 15.96 2.23 -13.02
C ARG A 82 16.43 0.87 -13.58
N LYS A 83 17.72 0.55 -13.44
CA LYS A 83 18.26 -0.77 -13.81
C LYS A 83 17.69 -1.86 -12.92
N SER A 84 17.66 -1.65 -11.60
CA SER A 84 17.06 -2.60 -10.65
C SER A 84 15.55 -2.83 -10.93
N ILE A 85 14.80 -1.79 -11.30
CA ILE A 85 13.41 -1.94 -11.74
C ILE A 85 13.32 -2.83 -12.99
N ALA A 86 14.17 -2.62 -13.99
CA ALA A 86 14.14 -3.43 -15.20
C ALA A 86 14.48 -4.91 -14.92
N GLU A 87 15.43 -5.16 -14.03
CA GLU A 87 15.79 -6.50 -13.57
C GLU A 87 14.61 -7.16 -12.82
N LEU A 88 13.96 -6.43 -11.91
CA LEU A 88 12.76 -6.90 -11.20
C LEU A 88 11.62 -7.19 -12.17
N CYS A 89 11.40 -6.33 -13.17
CA CYS A 89 10.40 -6.55 -14.23
C CYS A 89 10.69 -7.78 -15.11
N ALA A 90 11.90 -8.33 -15.09
CA ALA A 90 12.25 -9.56 -15.80
C ALA A 90 11.83 -10.83 -15.02
N ASP A 91 11.51 -10.74 -13.74
CA ASP A 91 11.03 -11.88 -12.94
C ASP A 91 9.77 -12.51 -13.54
N GLY A 92 9.60 -13.81 -13.32
CA GLY A 92 8.44 -14.57 -13.80
C GLY A 92 7.14 -14.28 -13.06
N ARG A 93 7.20 -13.72 -11.85
CA ARG A 93 6.04 -13.38 -11.02
C ARG A 93 5.31 -12.15 -11.54
N VAL A 94 4.13 -11.90 -11.02
CA VAL A 94 3.43 -10.63 -11.22
C VAL A 94 4.25 -9.50 -10.58
N VAL A 95 4.33 -8.36 -11.26
CA VAL A 95 5.04 -7.17 -10.77
C VAL A 95 4.04 -6.05 -10.56
N GLU A 96 4.17 -5.34 -9.44
CA GLU A 96 3.49 -4.08 -9.21
C GLU A 96 4.34 -2.93 -9.72
N ILE A 97 3.79 -2.20 -10.69
CA ILE A 97 4.40 -1.00 -11.25
C ILE A 97 3.94 0.22 -10.43
N ASN A 98 4.88 0.93 -9.81
CA ASN A 98 4.65 2.15 -9.04
C ASN A 98 5.19 3.41 -9.73
N ASP A 99 5.96 3.26 -10.81
CA ASP A 99 6.45 4.36 -11.66
C ASP A 99 6.36 3.97 -13.12
N ILE A 100 5.97 4.90 -13.98
CA ILE A 100 5.75 4.64 -15.41
C ILE A 100 7.02 4.17 -16.16
N THR A 101 8.21 4.46 -15.63
CA THR A 101 9.47 4.00 -16.23
C THR A 101 9.64 2.48 -16.21
N ALA A 102 8.86 1.76 -15.41
CA ALA A 102 8.82 0.30 -15.40
C ALA A 102 8.03 -0.29 -16.57
N LEU A 103 7.11 0.49 -17.17
CA LEU A 103 6.18 0.00 -18.18
C LEU A 103 6.89 -0.59 -19.42
N PRO A 104 7.93 0.02 -20.01
CA PRO A 104 8.62 -0.55 -21.17
C PRO A 104 9.22 -1.93 -20.89
N ALA A 105 9.75 -2.14 -19.67
CA ALA A 105 10.36 -3.42 -19.28
C ALA A 105 9.32 -4.51 -18.98
N ARG A 106 8.05 -4.16 -18.74
CA ARG A 106 6.98 -5.11 -18.40
C ARG A 106 5.88 -5.21 -19.46
N SER A 107 5.85 -4.31 -20.44
CA SER A 107 4.81 -4.26 -21.48
C SER A 107 4.62 -5.62 -22.18
N GLY A 108 3.38 -6.03 -22.35
CA GLY A 108 3.01 -7.32 -22.94
C GLY A 108 3.05 -8.51 -21.96
N ARG A 109 3.45 -8.31 -20.71
CA ARG A 109 3.37 -9.32 -19.65
C ARG A 109 2.43 -8.84 -18.55
N PRO A 110 1.75 -9.75 -17.81
CA PRO A 110 0.83 -9.36 -16.73
C PRO A 110 1.53 -8.55 -15.65
N PHE A 111 0.90 -7.44 -15.23
CA PHE A 111 1.32 -6.62 -14.12
C PHE A 111 0.11 -6.01 -13.41
N VAL A 112 0.32 -5.52 -12.20
CA VAL A 112 -0.63 -4.69 -11.47
C VAL A 112 -0.02 -3.31 -11.23
N THR A 113 -0.85 -2.32 -10.90
CA THR A 113 -0.36 -0.98 -10.56
C THR A 113 -0.63 -0.66 -9.10
N GLY A 114 0.33 -0.02 -8.45
CA GLY A 114 0.16 0.55 -7.12
C GLY A 114 -0.46 1.95 -7.15
N PRO A 115 -0.75 2.51 -5.96
CA PRO A 115 -1.44 3.80 -5.83
C PRO A 115 -0.61 5.01 -6.28
N PHE A 116 0.66 4.82 -6.59
CA PHE A 116 1.57 5.90 -7.04
C PHE A 116 1.47 6.19 -8.54
N LEU A 117 0.88 5.28 -9.33
CA LEU A 117 0.56 5.58 -10.73
C LEU A 117 -0.75 6.33 -10.80
N ASN A 118 -0.71 7.56 -11.25
CA ASN A 118 -1.81 8.53 -11.30
C ASN A 118 -2.97 8.08 -12.22
N VAL A 119 -3.67 7.00 -11.86
CA VAL A 119 -4.82 6.47 -12.60
C VAL A 119 -6.10 7.16 -12.14
N TYR A 120 -6.35 8.35 -12.66
CA TYR A 120 -7.51 9.19 -12.28
C TYR A 120 -8.71 9.07 -13.21
N ASN A 121 -8.60 8.31 -14.29
CA ASN A 121 -9.67 8.16 -15.27
C ASN A 121 -9.57 6.84 -16.03
N GLU A 122 -10.66 6.50 -16.71
CA GLU A 122 -10.79 5.27 -17.48
C GLU A 122 -9.85 5.22 -18.71
N ALA A 123 -9.49 6.37 -19.28
CA ALA A 123 -8.58 6.41 -20.44
C ALA A 123 -7.18 5.92 -20.04
N THR A 124 -6.69 6.36 -18.87
CA THR A 124 -5.42 5.88 -18.29
C THR A 124 -5.51 4.41 -17.92
N ALA A 125 -6.61 3.96 -17.31
CA ALA A 125 -6.81 2.54 -16.98
C ALA A 125 -6.78 1.64 -18.23
N ARG A 126 -7.49 2.03 -19.28
CA ARG A 126 -7.48 1.32 -20.58
C ARG A 126 -6.12 1.35 -21.27
N PHE A 127 -5.38 2.45 -21.16
CA PHE A 127 -4.01 2.52 -21.66
C PHE A 127 -3.13 1.44 -20.98
N LEU A 128 -3.14 1.37 -19.67
CA LEU A 128 -2.38 0.37 -18.90
C LEU A 128 -2.83 -1.05 -19.21
N GLN A 129 -4.15 -1.29 -19.35
CA GLN A 129 -4.70 -2.59 -19.74
C GLN A 129 -4.12 -3.08 -21.08
N ARG A 130 -4.07 -2.21 -22.10
CA ARG A 130 -3.48 -2.55 -23.40
C ARG A 130 -1.99 -2.91 -23.33
N HIS A 131 -1.30 -2.48 -22.26
CA HIS A 131 0.09 -2.81 -22.01
C HIS A 131 0.29 -4.02 -21.10
N GLY A 132 -0.81 -4.64 -20.61
CA GLY A 132 -0.76 -5.87 -19.81
C GLY A 132 -1.21 -5.70 -18.36
N ALA A 133 -1.75 -4.54 -17.95
CA ALA A 133 -2.28 -4.38 -16.59
C ALA A 133 -3.49 -5.30 -16.38
N THR A 134 -3.44 -6.14 -15.36
CA THR A 134 -4.52 -7.02 -14.92
C THR A 134 -5.22 -6.51 -13.66
N GLY A 135 -4.55 -5.66 -12.88
CA GLY A 135 -5.09 -5.07 -11.67
C GLY A 135 -4.61 -3.63 -11.48
N ILE A 136 -5.46 -2.80 -10.87
CA ILE A 136 -5.18 -1.38 -10.57
C ILE A 136 -5.59 -1.07 -9.14
N CYS A 137 -4.62 -0.57 -8.33
CA CYS A 137 -4.89 0.15 -7.11
C CYS A 137 -4.86 1.65 -7.45
N PRO A 138 -6.01 2.35 -7.49
CA PRO A 138 -6.07 3.78 -7.83
C PRO A 138 -5.40 4.64 -6.75
N PRO A 139 -5.10 5.93 -7.04
CA PRO A 139 -4.63 6.90 -6.06
C PRO A 139 -5.55 7.00 -4.86
N VAL A 140 -4.94 7.15 -3.67
CA VAL A 140 -5.62 7.06 -2.37
C VAL A 140 -6.60 8.19 -2.07
N GLU A 141 -6.50 9.31 -2.78
CA GLU A 141 -7.37 10.47 -2.65
C GLU A 141 -8.69 10.38 -3.43
N LEU A 142 -8.87 9.33 -4.23
CA LEU A 142 -10.13 9.13 -4.97
C LEU A 142 -11.23 8.58 -4.05
N SER A 143 -12.45 9.10 -4.24
CA SER A 143 -13.62 8.55 -3.57
C SER A 143 -14.00 7.18 -4.12
N LEU A 144 -14.65 6.36 -3.31
CA LEU A 144 -15.18 5.06 -3.73
C LEU A 144 -16.11 5.19 -4.95
N GLU A 145 -16.89 6.27 -5.05
CA GLU A 145 -17.75 6.55 -6.19
C GLU A 145 -16.93 6.77 -7.47
N THR A 146 -15.87 7.59 -7.39
CA THR A 146 -14.97 7.84 -8.52
C THR A 146 -14.26 6.56 -8.96
N VAL A 147 -13.73 5.78 -8.00
CA VAL A 147 -13.10 4.49 -8.30
C VAL A 147 -14.10 3.55 -8.96
N GLY A 148 -15.33 3.47 -8.45
CA GLY A 148 -16.40 2.66 -9.05
C GLY A 148 -16.75 3.07 -10.49
N THR A 149 -16.76 4.37 -10.78
CA THR A 149 -16.97 4.89 -12.14
C THR A 149 -15.89 4.42 -13.11
N ILE A 150 -14.62 4.51 -12.70
CA ILE A 150 -13.48 4.04 -13.50
C ILE A 150 -13.55 2.51 -13.68
N ALA A 151 -13.85 1.79 -12.61
CA ALA A 151 -13.92 0.33 -12.62
C ALA A 151 -15.07 -0.19 -13.51
N ALA A 152 -16.23 0.47 -13.50
CA ALA A 152 -17.34 0.13 -14.37
C ALA A 152 -16.99 0.31 -15.86
N ALA A 153 -16.16 1.28 -16.19
CA ALA A 153 -15.69 1.52 -17.55
C ALA A 153 -14.60 0.52 -18.01
N CYS A 154 -14.00 -0.25 -17.09
CA CYS A 154 -12.91 -1.18 -17.34
C CYS A 154 -13.15 -2.53 -16.63
N PRO A 155 -14.22 -3.28 -16.97
CA PRO A 155 -14.68 -4.46 -16.20
C PRO A 155 -13.69 -5.64 -16.22
N GLU A 156 -12.76 -5.67 -17.16
CA GLU A 156 -11.72 -6.69 -17.30
C GLU A 156 -10.55 -6.49 -16.35
N ILE A 157 -10.44 -5.30 -15.73
CA ILE A 157 -9.39 -4.97 -14.77
C ILE A 157 -9.87 -5.29 -13.34
N GLU A 158 -9.03 -5.92 -12.55
CA GLU A 158 -9.25 -6.10 -11.12
C GLU A 158 -8.94 -4.81 -10.37
N PHE A 159 -9.98 -4.10 -9.88
CA PHE A 159 -9.78 -2.90 -9.08
C PHE A 159 -9.59 -3.26 -7.60
N GLU A 160 -8.55 -2.66 -7.01
CA GLU A 160 -8.17 -2.82 -5.62
C GLU A 160 -8.30 -1.48 -4.89
N LEU A 161 -9.07 -1.44 -3.79
CA LEU A 161 -9.20 -0.24 -2.96
C LEU A 161 -8.13 -0.26 -1.86
N PHE A 162 -7.37 0.84 -1.70
CA PHE A 162 -6.54 1.03 -0.52
C PHE A 162 -7.44 1.20 0.70
N ALA A 163 -7.47 0.19 1.58
CA ALA A 163 -8.47 0.08 2.63
C ALA A 163 -7.94 0.34 4.03
N PHE A 164 -6.65 0.11 4.29
CA PHE A 164 -6.10 0.30 5.63
C PHE A 164 -4.66 0.82 5.58
N GLY A 165 -4.35 1.74 6.50
CA GLY A 165 -3.00 2.24 6.77
C GLY A 165 -2.85 3.75 6.53
N ARG A 166 -1.68 4.30 6.83
CA ARG A 166 -1.38 5.70 6.50
C ARG A 166 -1.37 5.88 4.99
N LEU A 167 -2.08 6.89 4.50
CA LEU A 167 -2.18 7.18 3.07
C LEU A 167 -0.87 7.77 2.54
N PRO A 168 -0.26 7.22 1.48
CA PRO A 168 0.90 7.83 0.83
C PRO A 168 0.46 9.07 0.03
N LEU A 169 0.76 10.26 0.55
CA LEU A 169 0.29 11.52 -0.02
C LEU A 169 1.29 12.15 -0.99
N ALA A 170 2.59 12.03 -0.72
CA ALA A 170 3.62 12.59 -1.59
C ALA A 170 4.97 11.88 -1.44
N LEU A 171 5.77 11.95 -2.52
CA LEU A 171 7.17 11.57 -2.54
C LEU A 171 8.03 12.78 -2.88
N SER A 172 9.13 12.97 -2.16
CA SER A 172 10.05 14.09 -2.35
C SER A 172 11.39 13.64 -2.88
N GLY A 173 11.96 14.40 -3.80
CA GLY A 173 13.36 14.22 -4.22
C GLY A 173 14.36 14.46 -3.08
N ARG A 174 13.96 15.19 -2.04
CA ARG A 174 14.73 15.45 -0.81
C ARG A 174 14.15 14.62 0.33
N CYS A 175 15.04 14.06 1.17
CA CYS A 175 14.61 13.31 2.34
C CYS A 175 14.35 14.29 3.51
N TYR A 176 13.08 14.53 3.83
CA TYR A 176 12.70 15.37 4.97
C TYR A 176 13.14 14.76 6.29
N HIS A 177 13.04 13.44 6.42
CA HIS A 177 13.47 12.72 7.62
C HIS A 177 14.96 12.98 7.93
N ALA A 178 15.85 12.82 6.94
CA ALA A 178 17.25 13.14 7.11
C ALA A 178 17.48 14.62 7.49
N ARG A 179 16.72 15.54 6.89
CA ARG A 179 16.86 16.98 7.18
C ARG A 179 16.46 17.35 8.60
N LEU A 180 15.47 16.71 9.18
CA LEU A 180 15.09 16.93 10.58
C LEU A 180 16.21 16.53 11.55
N HIS A 181 17.05 15.57 11.14
CA HIS A 181 18.25 15.15 11.88
C HIS A 181 19.51 15.93 11.46
N GLY A 182 19.39 17.06 10.73
CA GLY A 182 20.54 17.84 10.25
C GLY A 182 21.38 17.16 9.17
N LEU A 183 20.85 16.10 8.53
CA LEU A 183 21.55 15.28 7.53
C LEU A 183 21.07 15.58 6.11
N HIS A 184 21.83 15.13 5.12
CA HIS A 184 21.45 15.13 3.72
C HIS A 184 21.00 13.72 3.27
N LYS A 185 20.20 13.65 2.19
CA LYS A 185 19.74 12.35 1.63
C LYS A 185 20.91 11.39 1.38
N ASP A 186 22.06 11.91 0.94
CA ASP A 186 23.22 11.07 0.59
C ASP A 186 24.01 10.55 1.78
N SER A 187 23.88 11.19 2.94
CA SER A 187 24.49 10.81 4.23
C SER A 187 23.44 10.57 5.32
N CYS A 188 22.27 10.04 4.97
CA CYS A 188 21.09 10.01 5.84
C CYS A 188 21.21 9.08 7.05
N GLN A 189 22.25 8.23 7.11
CA GLN A 189 22.47 7.25 8.20
C GLN A 189 21.21 6.41 8.51
N PHE A 190 20.26 6.34 7.58
CA PHE A 190 18.99 5.61 7.69
C PHE A 190 18.16 5.95 8.93
N THR A 191 18.21 7.22 9.37
CA THR A 191 17.46 7.71 10.54
C THR A 191 15.97 7.38 10.50
N CYS A 192 15.40 7.15 9.33
CA CYS A 192 13.99 6.73 9.18
C CYS A 192 13.65 5.36 9.81
N GLU A 193 14.65 4.56 10.17
CA GLU A 193 14.46 3.32 10.93
C GLU A 193 14.00 3.58 12.38
N GLN A 194 14.31 4.76 12.93
CA GLN A 194 13.91 5.14 14.29
C GLN A 194 12.40 5.35 14.44
N ASP A 195 11.71 5.61 13.31
CA ASP A 195 10.27 5.88 13.28
C ASP A 195 9.55 4.83 12.40
N PRO A 196 9.34 3.61 12.92
CA PRO A 196 8.88 2.44 12.14
C PRO A 196 7.47 2.57 11.58
N ASP A 197 6.67 3.53 12.03
CA ASP A 197 5.33 3.86 11.54
C ASP A 197 5.20 5.33 11.09
N GLY A 198 6.35 5.99 10.93
CA GLY A 198 6.47 7.38 10.52
C GLY A 198 6.59 8.35 11.70
N LEU A 199 7.40 9.38 11.51
CA LEU A 199 7.56 10.50 12.44
C LEU A 199 6.41 11.49 12.26
N SER A 200 5.70 11.82 13.33
CA SER A 200 4.63 12.83 13.32
C SER A 200 5.18 14.22 13.00
N VAL A 201 4.43 14.96 12.21
CA VAL A 201 4.69 16.36 11.86
C VAL A 201 3.45 17.16 12.17
N ASP A 202 3.56 18.03 13.16
CA ASP A 202 2.47 18.87 13.62
C ASP A 202 2.44 20.22 12.89
N THR A 203 1.30 20.91 12.93
CA THR A 203 1.16 22.30 12.49
C THR A 203 1.81 23.24 13.51
N LEU A 204 1.92 24.54 13.19
CA LEU A 204 2.50 25.54 14.09
C LEU A 204 1.67 25.80 15.36
N ASP A 205 0.42 25.34 15.38
CA ASP A 205 -0.51 25.36 16.51
C ASP A 205 -0.68 23.98 17.16
N ASP A 206 0.35 23.13 17.03
CA ASP A 206 0.48 21.82 17.68
C ASP A 206 -0.66 20.83 17.33
N GLN A 207 -1.22 20.93 16.11
CA GLN A 207 -2.18 19.96 15.61
C GLN A 207 -1.46 18.88 14.81
N SER A 208 -1.69 17.60 15.12
CA SER A 208 -1.18 16.48 14.32
C SER A 208 -1.73 16.56 12.90
N PHE A 209 -0.82 16.57 11.91
CA PHE A 209 -1.17 16.88 10.53
C PHE A 209 -0.69 15.82 9.53
N LEU A 210 0.57 15.45 9.59
CA LEU A 210 1.20 14.51 8.66
C LEU A 210 2.12 13.55 9.41
N ALA A 211 2.53 12.48 8.72
CA ALA A 211 3.66 11.66 9.12
C ALA A 211 4.69 11.59 8.00
N ILE A 212 5.95 11.44 8.32
CA ILE A 212 7.02 11.25 7.35
C ILE A 212 7.84 10.01 7.65
N ASN A 213 8.30 9.31 6.61
CA ASN A 213 9.31 8.28 6.74
C ASN A 213 10.21 8.25 5.50
N GLY A 214 11.45 8.69 5.63
CA GLY A 214 12.35 8.85 4.50
C GLY A 214 11.95 9.99 3.57
N VAL A 215 11.69 9.68 2.33
CA VAL A 215 11.30 10.64 1.27
C VAL A 215 9.78 10.79 1.11
N GLN A 216 9.00 9.99 1.83
CA GLN A 216 7.55 10.02 1.73
C GLN A 216 6.90 10.89 2.82
N THR A 217 5.81 11.52 2.43
CA THR A 217 4.85 12.19 3.30
C THR A 217 3.57 11.36 3.32
N LEU A 218 3.08 11.08 4.50
CA LEU A 218 1.92 10.22 4.77
C LEU A 218 0.85 11.01 5.52
N SER A 219 -0.38 10.50 5.54
CA SER A 219 -1.41 11.00 6.44
C SER A 219 -1.01 10.77 7.91
N ASP A 220 -1.39 11.68 8.80
CA ASP A 220 -1.29 11.44 10.24
C ASP A 220 -2.28 10.36 10.68
N GLY A 221 -3.53 10.45 10.26
CA GLY A 221 -4.52 9.43 10.52
C GLY A 221 -4.25 8.12 9.79
N VAL A 222 -4.72 7.03 10.37
CA VAL A 222 -4.75 5.69 9.76
C VAL A 222 -6.07 5.56 8.98
N HIS A 223 -5.98 5.45 7.68
CA HIS A 223 -7.15 5.23 6.83
C HIS A 223 -7.79 3.87 7.12
N ALA A 224 -9.11 3.84 7.20
CA ALA A 224 -9.90 2.62 7.38
C ALA A 224 -11.17 2.70 6.50
N ALA A 225 -11.06 2.20 5.27
CA ALA A 225 -12.19 2.08 4.36
C ALA A 225 -13.02 0.84 4.73
N LEU A 226 -14.10 1.07 5.43
CA LEU A 226 -15.03 0.04 5.90
C LEU A 226 -16.37 0.25 5.20
N PHE A 227 -16.70 -0.66 4.27
CA PHE A 227 -17.92 -0.63 3.46
C PHE A 227 -18.56 -2.00 3.45
N GLU A 228 -19.86 -2.04 3.24
CA GLU A 228 -20.57 -3.29 3.02
C GLU A 228 -20.02 -4.01 1.77
N PRO A 229 -19.82 -5.33 1.82
CA PRO A 229 -19.31 -6.09 0.67
C PRO A 229 -20.15 -5.91 -0.60
N ALA A 230 -21.46 -5.79 -0.46
CA ALA A 230 -22.37 -5.54 -1.55
C ALA A 230 -22.10 -4.20 -2.27
N ASP A 231 -21.76 -3.16 -1.50
CA ASP A 231 -21.42 -1.83 -2.05
C ASP A 231 -20.12 -1.84 -2.85
N LEU A 232 -19.12 -2.58 -2.37
CA LEU A 232 -17.85 -2.78 -3.07
C LEU A 232 -18.06 -3.57 -4.36
N ALA A 233 -18.81 -4.66 -4.28
CA ALA A 233 -19.13 -5.52 -5.42
C ALA A 233 -19.92 -4.76 -6.51
N ALA A 234 -20.92 -3.95 -6.11
CA ALA A 234 -21.70 -3.10 -7.03
C ALA A 234 -20.83 -2.09 -7.80
N ARG A 235 -19.69 -1.70 -7.23
CA ARG A 235 -18.71 -0.79 -7.85
C ARG A 235 -17.54 -1.50 -8.52
N ASN A 236 -17.66 -2.81 -8.71
CA ASN A 236 -16.63 -3.65 -9.33
C ASN A 236 -15.26 -3.61 -8.61
N ILE A 237 -15.25 -3.33 -7.30
CA ILE A 237 -14.08 -3.48 -6.45
C ILE A 237 -13.94 -4.96 -6.09
N ARG A 238 -12.75 -5.52 -6.28
CA ARG A 238 -12.48 -6.94 -6.10
C ARG A 238 -11.50 -7.27 -5.01
N ARG A 239 -10.70 -6.28 -4.60
CA ARG A 239 -9.70 -6.43 -3.53
C ARG A 239 -9.68 -5.25 -2.59
N LEU A 240 -9.32 -5.52 -1.34
CA LEU A 240 -8.97 -4.51 -0.35
C LEU A 240 -7.50 -4.64 0.00
N ARG A 241 -6.76 -3.53 -0.15
CA ARG A 241 -5.34 -3.44 0.19
C ARG A 241 -5.16 -2.95 1.61
N LEU A 242 -4.44 -3.72 2.43
CA LEU A 242 -4.03 -3.33 3.76
C LEU A 242 -2.53 -3.02 3.73
N SER A 243 -2.15 -1.80 4.12
CA SER A 243 -0.75 -1.39 4.17
C SER A 243 -0.12 -1.82 5.50
N PRO A 244 1.09 -2.43 5.49
CA PRO A 244 1.78 -2.87 6.71
C PRO A 244 2.08 -1.73 7.68
N HIS A 245 1.85 -1.98 8.97
CA HIS A 245 2.22 -1.12 10.10
C HIS A 245 2.78 -1.95 11.25
N GLY A 246 3.37 -1.30 12.26
CA GLY A 246 3.88 -1.94 13.48
C GLY A 246 2.79 -2.45 14.42
N CYS A 247 1.51 -2.23 14.13
CA CYS A 247 0.39 -2.81 14.85
C CYS A 247 0.20 -4.30 14.52
N ASP A 248 -0.75 -4.97 15.20
CA ASP A 248 -1.07 -6.37 14.91
C ASP A 248 -1.82 -6.52 13.58
N MET A 249 -1.06 -6.64 12.48
CA MET A 249 -1.61 -6.78 11.13
C MET A 249 -2.34 -8.11 10.91
N VAL A 250 -2.09 -9.14 11.71
CA VAL A 250 -2.85 -10.40 11.66
C VAL A 250 -4.27 -10.13 12.13
N GLU A 251 -4.41 -9.41 13.25
CA GLU A 251 -5.73 -9.06 13.78
C GLU A 251 -6.46 -8.06 12.87
N VAL A 252 -5.77 -7.04 12.35
CA VAL A 252 -6.33 -6.14 11.33
C VAL A 252 -6.89 -6.94 10.16
N THR A 253 -6.13 -7.93 9.66
CA THR A 253 -6.56 -8.75 8.52
C THR A 253 -7.79 -9.61 8.87
N ARG A 254 -7.86 -10.15 10.08
CA ARG A 254 -9.05 -10.91 10.55
C ARG A 254 -10.29 -10.04 10.59
N ILE A 255 -10.16 -8.81 11.11
CA ILE A 255 -11.28 -7.84 11.13
C ILE A 255 -11.79 -7.57 9.70
N TYR A 256 -10.90 -7.30 8.75
CA TYR A 256 -11.31 -7.11 7.34
C TYR A 256 -11.85 -8.39 6.71
N ARG A 257 -11.33 -9.57 7.08
CA ARG A 257 -11.85 -10.86 6.62
C ARG A 257 -13.27 -11.08 7.12
N ASP A 258 -13.54 -10.79 8.40
CA ASP A 258 -14.87 -10.91 8.98
C ASP A 258 -15.86 -9.94 8.34
N LEU A 259 -15.41 -8.73 7.99
CA LEU A 259 -16.21 -7.75 7.26
C LEU A 259 -16.59 -8.25 5.86
N ILE A 260 -15.62 -8.69 5.04
CA ILE A 260 -15.90 -9.12 3.66
C ILE A 260 -16.61 -10.48 3.57
N GLU A 261 -16.63 -11.26 4.64
CA GLU A 261 -17.40 -12.49 4.77
C GLU A 261 -18.73 -12.27 5.53
N GLU A 262 -19.11 -11.01 5.75
CA GLU A 262 -20.38 -10.61 6.37
C GLU A 262 -20.59 -11.20 7.79
N ARG A 263 -19.48 -11.50 8.51
CA ARG A 263 -19.53 -11.92 9.91
C ARG A 263 -19.63 -10.77 10.89
N GLN A 264 -19.31 -9.57 10.43
CA GLN A 264 -19.52 -8.30 11.14
C GLN A 264 -19.83 -7.19 10.13
N ASP A 265 -20.47 -6.14 10.59
CA ASP A 265 -20.77 -4.94 9.81
C ASP A 265 -19.60 -3.91 9.87
N PRO A 266 -19.64 -2.84 9.06
CA PRO A 266 -18.62 -1.80 9.08
C PRO A 266 -18.45 -1.11 10.43
N GLU A 267 -19.51 -0.97 11.23
CA GLU A 267 -19.48 -0.34 12.56
C GLU A 267 -18.74 -1.22 13.56
N GLY A 268 -19.05 -2.51 13.59
CA GLY A 268 -18.35 -3.51 14.39
C GLY A 268 -16.88 -3.61 14.01
N ALA A 269 -16.56 -3.63 12.72
CA ALA A 269 -15.18 -3.63 12.24
C ALA A 269 -14.41 -2.38 12.69
N ARG A 270 -15.04 -1.21 12.64
CA ARG A 270 -14.48 0.05 13.15
C ARG A 270 -14.20 -0.01 14.65
N PHE A 271 -15.16 -0.48 15.40
CA PHE A 271 -15.00 -0.64 16.86
C PHE A 271 -13.81 -1.56 17.17
N MET A 272 -13.72 -2.72 16.51
CA MET A 272 -12.60 -3.66 16.70
C MET A 272 -11.25 -3.03 16.34
N LEU A 273 -11.16 -2.31 15.21
CA LEU A 273 -9.93 -1.58 14.83
C LEU A 273 -9.56 -0.52 15.88
N SER A 274 -10.55 0.20 16.45
CA SER A 274 -10.29 1.23 17.47
C SER A 274 -9.75 0.66 18.78
N CYS A 275 -9.95 -0.63 19.05
CA CYS A 275 -9.41 -1.33 20.21
C CYS A 275 -7.93 -1.73 20.03
N LEU A 276 -7.40 -1.67 18.81
CA LEU A 276 -6.00 -1.97 18.52
C LEU A 276 -5.10 -0.77 18.81
N LYS A 277 -3.85 -1.05 19.15
CA LYS A 277 -2.82 -0.01 19.25
C LYS A 277 -2.36 0.42 17.85
N LEU A 278 -3.08 1.36 17.26
CA LEU A 278 -2.76 1.92 15.95
C LEU A 278 -1.79 3.10 16.05
N PRO A 279 -1.02 3.41 14.99
CA PRO A 279 -0.07 4.54 14.97
C PRO A 279 -0.75 5.92 14.83
N GLY A 280 -2.07 5.98 14.69
CA GLY A 280 -2.86 7.21 14.56
C GLY A 280 -4.36 6.93 14.71
N HIS A 281 -5.16 7.98 14.75
CA HIS A 281 -6.62 7.86 14.78
C HIS A 281 -7.19 7.40 13.41
N LEU A 282 -8.37 6.79 13.42
CA LEU A 282 -9.00 6.29 12.20
C LEU A 282 -9.63 7.43 11.38
N VAL A 283 -9.36 7.43 10.06
CA VAL A 283 -9.91 8.37 9.08
C VAL A 283 -10.45 7.62 7.86
N ASP A 284 -11.44 8.20 7.14
CA ASP A 284 -11.96 7.63 5.89
C ASP A 284 -12.42 8.70 4.87
N GLY A 285 -12.08 9.97 5.12
CA GLY A 285 -12.61 11.11 4.38
C GLY A 285 -12.49 10.99 2.86
N TYR A 286 -11.34 10.62 2.33
CA TYR A 286 -11.14 10.52 0.88
C TYR A 286 -12.08 9.49 0.23
N THR A 287 -12.18 8.30 0.76
CA THR A 287 -13.07 7.29 0.18
C THR A 287 -14.56 7.68 0.22
N ARG A 288 -14.92 8.63 1.11
CA ARG A 288 -16.26 9.22 1.20
C ARG A 288 -16.41 10.55 0.44
N GLY A 289 -15.42 10.94 -0.38
CA GLY A 289 -15.45 12.20 -1.15
C GLY A 289 -15.32 13.46 -0.28
N LYS A 290 -14.68 13.34 0.89
CA LYS A 290 -14.45 14.42 1.86
C LYS A 290 -12.96 14.64 2.08
N ALA A 291 -12.58 15.64 2.88
CA ALA A 291 -11.18 15.86 3.26
C ALA A 291 -10.59 14.62 3.96
N GLY A 292 -9.39 14.20 3.54
CA GLY A 292 -8.79 12.93 3.96
C GLY A 292 -8.52 12.79 5.45
N ALA A 293 -8.28 13.92 6.15
CA ALA A 293 -8.04 13.96 7.59
C ALA A 293 -9.34 13.87 8.44
N LEU A 294 -10.51 13.86 7.81
CA LEU A 294 -11.76 13.76 8.58
C LEU A 294 -11.85 12.38 9.26
N PRO A 295 -12.19 12.40 10.57
CA PRO A 295 -12.40 11.17 11.32
C PRO A 295 -13.44 10.30 10.61
N ALA A 296 -13.20 9.00 10.67
CA ALA A 296 -14.13 8.02 10.18
C ALA A 296 -15.46 8.17 10.93
N GLN A 297 -16.51 8.58 10.22
CA GLN A 297 -17.82 8.83 10.82
C GLN A 297 -18.63 7.53 10.96
N LEU A 298 -19.28 7.37 12.11
CA LEU A 298 -20.43 6.48 12.26
C LEU A 298 -21.55 7.05 11.38
N THR A 299 -22.05 6.28 10.44
CA THR A 299 -23.22 6.63 9.62
C THR A 299 -24.47 6.22 10.35
#